data_76d114251b676940b8b0da363714defe
#
_entry.id   76d114251b676940b8b0da363714defe
#
_cell.length_a   1.000
_cell.length_b   1.000
_cell.length_c   1.000
_cell.angle_alpha   90.00
_cell.angle_beta   90.00
_cell.angle_gamma   90.00
#
_symmetry.space_group_name_H-M   'P 1'
#
loop_
_entity.id
_entity.type
_entity.pdbx_description
1 polymer ?
#
loop_
_entity_poly.entity_id
_entity_poly.type
_entity_poly.pdbx_seq_one_letter_code
_entity_poly.pdbx_strand_id
1 'polypeptide(L)'
;MTALPAPPDEQVRALAVAILKRSEFAFWHDTPWLMSFLAWLSGLWETDPVLYWAMLAGLVAVALLLLAHVTWAVRRALAVAPPARPLRPDGAAPPFLEEADALARRGLFLEAARRVQLAALDLLLRARVLELGRSDPNRTLRRRLRDAALPEAERGDLLALIDWLEQRWFRDRSEERELYDRWRSLHARLGAVLKPA
;
A
#
# COMPACT_ATOMS: atom_id res chain seq x y z
N MET A 1 -14.63 -32.04 30.23
CA MET A 1 -13.53 -31.47 29.44
C MET A 1 -12.24 -31.80 30.19
N THR A 2 -11.52 -32.83 29.77
CA THR A 2 -10.23 -33.22 30.35
C THR A 2 -9.15 -32.36 29.75
N ALA A 3 -8.49 -31.54 30.57
CA ALA A 3 -7.34 -30.73 30.14
C ALA A 3 -6.22 -31.68 29.68
N LEU A 4 -5.72 -31.45 28.46
CA LEU A 4 -4.53 -32.18 27.97
C LEU A 4 -3.33 -31.84 28.87
N PRO A 5 -2.51 -32.83 29.26
CA PRO A 5 -1.31 -32.61 30.07
C PRO A 5 -0.34 -31.67 29.30
N ALA A 6 0.24 -30.70 30.01
CA ALA A 6 1.25 -29.85 29.44
C ALA A 6 2.45 -30.66 28.95
N PRO A 7 2.99 -30.39 27.75
CA PRO A 7 4.14 -31.09 27.24
C PRO A 7 5.35 -30.85 28.14
N PRO A 8 6.25 -31.86 28.34
CA PRO A 8 7.45 -31.71 29.16
C PRO A 8 8.38 -30.61 28.57
N ASP A 9 9.05 -29.87 29.46
CA ASP A 9 9.91 -28.72 29.09
C ASP A 9 10.96 -29.03 28.01
N GLU A 10 11.46 -30.28 27.93
CA GLU A 10 12.37 -30.68 26.88
C GLU A 10 11.73 -30.73 25.48
N GLN A 11 10.48 -31.11 25.37
CA GLN A 11 9.76 -31.09 24.10
C GLN A 11 9.48 -29.65 23.64
N VAL A 12 9.16 -28.75 24.58
CA VAL A 12 8.96 -27.33 24.27
C VAL A 12 10.26 -26.69 23.78
N ARG A 13 11.41 -27.00 24.41
CA ARG A 13 12.74 -26.55 23.98
C ARG A 13 13.13 -27.12 22.61
N ALA A 14 12.90 -28.39 22.37
CA ALA A 14 13.19 -29.03 21.08
C ALA A 14 12.35 -28.43 19.93
N LEU A 15 11.07 -28.16 20.20
CA LEU A 15 10.17 -27.47 19.24
C LEU A 15 10.61 -26.04 18.99
N ALA A 16 10.99 -25.31 20.03
CA ALA A 16 11.49 -23.93 19.87
C ALA A 16 12.76 -23.88 19.03
N VAL A 17 13.72 -24.79 19.28
CA VAL A 17 14.95 -24.91 18.48
C VAL A 17 14.63 -25.30 17.02
N ALA A 18 13.68 -26.21 16.79
CA ALA A 18 13.26 -26.61 15.45
C ALA A 18 12.56 -25.46 14.69
N ILE A 19 11.77 -24.63 15.37
CA ILE A 19 11.15 -23.44 14.80
C ILE A 19 12.21 -22.39 14.45
N LEU A 20 13.16 -22.12 15.34
CA LEU A 20 14.23 -21.15 15.11
C LEU A 20 15.20 -21.57 13.98
N LYS A 21 15.31 -22.86 13.67
CA LYS A 21 16.10 -23.38 12.54
C LYS A 21 15.38 -23.28 11.19
N ARG A 22 14.11 -22.88 11.13
CA ARG A 22 13.42 -22.69 9.84
C ARG A 22 14.03 -21.51 9.07
N SER A 23 14.04 -21.63 7.75
CA SER A 23 14.58 -20.62 6.83
C SER A 23 13.98 -19.23 7.03
N GLU A 24 12.76 -19.13 7.56
CA GLU A 24 12.07 -17.88 7.89
C GLU A 24 12.80 -17.08 9.00
N PHE A 25 13.57 -17.78 9.87
CA PHE A 25 14.36 -17.18 10.95
C PHE A 25 15.87 -17.22 10.67
N ALA A 26 16.29 -17.74 9.52
CA ALA A 26 17.71 -17.82 9.13
C ALA A 26 18.38 -16.45 9.07
N PHE A 27 17.62 -15.38 8.82
CA PHE A 27 18.13 -14.00 8.83
C PHE A 27 18.87 -13.62 10.12
N TRP A 28 18.47 -14.16 11.27
CA TRP A 28 19.11 -13.91 12.55
C TRP A 28 20.41 -14.72 12.77
N HIS A 29 20.57 -15.83 12.03
CA HIS A 29 21.76 -16.68 12.12
C HIS A 29 22.83 -16.30 11.08
N ASP A 30 22.44 -15.64 9.97
CA ASP A 30 23.32 -15.30 8.86
C ASP A 30 23.91 -13.86 8.96
N THR A 31 23.94 -13.29 10.15
CA THR A 31 24.61 -11.99 10.38
C THR A 31 25.84 -12.14 11.29
N PRO A 32 26.85 -12.94 10.89
CA PRO A 32 28.05 -13.13 11.69
C PRO A 32 28.78 -11.80 11.95
N TRP A 33 28.66 -10.84 11.04
CA TRP A 33 29.22 -9.52 11.18
C TRP A 33 28.61 -8.74 12.37
N LEU A 34 27.28 -8.89 12.61
CA LEU A 34 26.60 -8.21 13.72
C LEU A 34 27.08 -8.76 15.07
N MET A 35 27.20 -10.08 15.18
CA MET A 35 27.71 -10.72 16.40
C MET A 35 29.18 -10.38 16.62
N SER A 36 29.98 -10.35 15.57
CA SER A 36 31.38 -9.91 15.64
C SER A 36 31.49 -8.45 16.02
N PHE A 37 30.62 -7.59 15.49
CA PHE A 37 30.57 -6.18 15.85
C PHE A 37 30.18 -5.97 17.32
N LEU A 38 29.17 -6.69 17.82
CA LEU A 38 28.76 -6.61 19.22
C LEU A 38 29.84 -7.14 20.16
N ALA A 39 30.51 -8.24 19.81
CA ALA A 39 31.63 -8.76 20.57
C ALA A 39 32.82 -7.79 20.61
N TRP A 40 33.15 -7.16 19.49
CA TRP A 40 34.15 -6.12 19.42
C TRP A 40 33.76 -4.89 20.23
N LEU A 41 32.52 -4.45 20.16
CA LEU A 41 31.99 -3.33 20.93
C LEU A 41 32.05 -3.60 22.46
N SER A 42 31.72 -4.84 22.89
CA SER A 42 31.84 -5.22 24.30
C SER A 42 33.29 -5.23 24.79
N GLY A 43 34.24 -5.65 23.93
CA GLY A 43 35.67 -5.57 24.25
C GLY A 43 36.21 -4.13 24.41
N LEU A 44 35.62 -3.17 23.71
CA LEU A 44 35.98 -1.76 23.86
C LEU A 44 35.68 -1.21 25.26
N TRP A 45 34.65 -1.72 25.91
CA TRP A 45 34.30 -1.30 27.27
C TRP A 45 35.46 -1.55 28.27
N GLU A 46 36.18 -2.66 28.09
CA GLU A 46 37.29 -3.03 28.97
C GLU A 46 38.58 -2.29 28.61
N THR A 47 38.78 -1.93 27.36
CA THR A 47 40.02 -1.36 26.82
C THR A 47 40.02 0.17 26.85
N ASP A 48 38.93 0.80 26.42
CA ASP A 48 38.77 2.26 26.35
C ASP A 48 37.29 2.66 26.56
N PRO A 49 36.86 2.91 27.80
CA PRO A 49 35.49 3.26 28.11
C PRO A 49 35.04 4.58 27.46
N VAL A 50 35.95 5.52 27.17
CA VAL A 50 35.61 6.79 26.54
C VAL A 50 35.20 6.54 25.07
N LEU A 51 35.98 5.74 24.36
CA LEU A 51 35.69 5.36 22.98
C LEU A 51 34.40 4.56 22.89
N TYR A 52 34.16 3.65 23.86
CA TYR A 52 32.88 2.91 23.93
C TYR A 52 31.68 3.85 24.01
N TRP A 53 31.68 4.80 24.93
CA TRP A 53 30.58 5.75 25.10
C TRP A 53 30.41 6.67 23.89
N ALA A 54 31.51 7.10 23.26
CA ALA A 54 31.48 7.90 22.05
C ALA A 54 30.83 7.12 20.88
N MET A 55 31.16 5.84 20.70
CA MET A 55 30.57 4.99 19.66
C MET A 55 29.10 4.68 19.95
N LEU A 56 28.76 4.39 21.20
CA LEU A 56 27.37 4.16 21.60
C LEU A 56 26.51 5.41 21.35
N ALA A 57 27.00 6.59 21.72
CA ALA A 57 26.34 7.86 21.45
C ALA A 57 26.17 8.10 19.93
N GLY A 58 27.19 7.80 19.14
CA GLY A 58 27.15 7.87 17.68
C GLY A 58 26.09 6.92 17.10
N LEU A 59 26.02 5.68 17.57
CA LEU A 59 25.02 4.70 17.11
C LEU A 59 23.60 5.16 17.45
N VAL A 60 23.39 5.67 18.67
CA VAL A 60 22.09 6.22 19.09
C VAL A 60 21.71 7.43 18.24
N ALA A 61 22.66 8.33 17.97
CA ALA A 61 22.43 9.50 17.11
C ALA A 61 22.01 9.08 15.70
N VAL A 62 22.68 8.09 15.09
CA VAL A 62 22.33 7.54 13.77
C VAL A 62 20.93 6.91 13.80
N ALA A 63 20.61 6.11 14.82
CA ALA A 63 19.29 5.50 14.98
C ALA A 63 18.18 6.55 15.09
N LEU A 64 18.39 7.61 15.87
CA LEU A 64 17.45 8.73 16.01
C LEU A 64 17.28 9.50 14.69
N LEU A 65 18.37 9.70 13.94
CA LEU A 65 18.34 10.38 12.66
C LEU A 65 17.58 9.56 11.60
N LEU A 66 17.78 8.25 11.58
CA LEU A 66 17.01 7.33 10.73
C LEU A 66 15.52 7.34 11.09
N LEU A 67 15.21 7.29 12.40
CA LEU A 67 13.82 7.36 12.87
C LEU A 67 13.17 8.70 12.50
N ALA A 68 13.88 9.81 12.67
CA ALA A 68 13.42 11.13 12.26
C ALA A 68 13.22 11.20 10.74
N HIS A 69 14.13 10.62 9.96
CA HIS A 69 13.99 10.55 8.49
C HIS A 69 12.79 9.72 8.07
N VAL A 70 12.59 8.55 8.65
CA VAL A 70 11.42 7.69 8.36
C VAL A 70 10.13 8.41 8.75
N THR A 71 10.06 9.01 9.95
CA THR A 71 8.86 9.76 10.38
C THR A 71 8.60 10.97 9.49
N TRP A 72 9.63 11.68 9.06
CA TRP A 72 9.51 12.78 8.09
C TRP A 72 9.02 12.27 6.73
N ALA A 73 9.60 11.19 6.20
CA ALA A 73 9.19 10.58 4.93
C ALA A 73 7.73 10.10 4.98
N VAL A 74 7.32 9.44 6.07
CA VAL A 74 5.93 9.01 6.28
C VAL A 74 4.99 10.21 6.39
N ARG A 75 5.35 11.23 7.19
CA ARG A 75 4.55 12.47 7.30
C ARG A 75 4.44 13.17 5.96
N ARG A 76 5.52 13.22 5.18
CA ARG A 76 5.51 13.81 3.83
C ARG A 76 4.64 13.00 2.87
N ALA A 77 4.72 11.67 2.90
CA ALA A 77 3.86 10.79 2.10
C ALA A 77 2.38 10.95 2.47
N LEU A 78 2.06 11.09 3.77
CA LEU A 78 0.69 11.34 4.25
C LEU A 78 0.22 12.78 3.97
N ALA A 79 1.12 13.77 4.01
CA ALA A 79 0.80 15.17 3.72
C ALA A 79 0.62 15.43 2.22
N VAL A 80 1.27 14.63 1.36
CA VAL A 80 1.06 14.65 -0.11
C VAL A 80 -0.26 13.94 -0.47
N ALA A 81 -0.85 13.14 0.43
CA ALA A 81 -2.25 12.78 0.27
C ALA A 81 -3.06 14.10 0.29
N PRO A 82 -3.66 14.52 -0.83
CA PRO A 82 -4.44 15.75 -0.83
C PRO A 82 -5.45 15.66 0.31
N PRO A 83 -5.62 16.73 1.12
CA PRO A 83 -6.57 16.71 2.21
C PRO A 83 -7.86 16.13 1.67
N ALA A 84 -8.42 15.11 2.35
CA ALA A 84 -9.69 14.54 1.96
C ALA A 84 -10.61 15.74 1.78
N ARG A 85 -10.84 16.13 0.50
CA ARG A 85 -11.70 17.28 0.17
C ARG A 85 -12.98 17.05 0.98
N PRO A 86 -13.39 17.99 1.83
CA PRO A 86 -14.66 17.87 2.51
C PRO A 86 -15.67 17.54 1.42
N LEU A 87 -16.47 16.51 1.64
CA LEU A 87 -17.61 16.21 0.78
C LEU A 87 -18.34 17.53 0.61
N ARG A 88 -18.27 18.11 -0.61
CA ARG A 88 -18.96 19.35 -0.91
C ARG A 88 -20.42 19.14 -0.56
N PRO A 89 -21.02 19.94 0.33
CA PRO A 89 -22.42 19.78 0.69
C PRO A 89 -23.37 19.98 -0.50
N ASP A 90 -22.87 20.50 -1.60
CA ASP A 90 -23.67 21.00 -2.73
C ASP A 90 -23.98 19.95 -3.81
N GLY A 91 -23.74 18.66 -3.58
CA GLY A 91 -24.08 17.61 -4.57
C GLY A 91 -23.32 17.70 -5.91
N ALA A 92 -22.45 18.69 -6.09
CA ALA A 92 -21.63 18.83 -7.29
C ALA A 92 -20.65 17.64 -7.41
N ALA A 93 -20.67 16.98 -8.55
CA ALA A 93 -19.73 15.92 -8.86
C ALA A 93 -18.29 16.38 -8.65
N PRO A 94 -17.42 15.58 -8.01
CA PRO A 94 -16.00 15.92 -7.92
C PRO A 94 -15.45 16.14 -9.33
N PRO A 95 -14.60 17.17 -9.55
CA PRO A 95 -14.08 17.51 -10.88
C PRO A 95 -13.00 16.52 -11.35
N PHE A 96 -13.18 15.22 -11.07
CA PHE A 96 -12.19 14.20 -11.41
C PHE A 96 -11.89 14.14 -12.91
N LEU A 97 -12.89 14.34 -13.76
CA LEU A 97 -12.70 14.30 -15.21
C LEU A 97 -11.95 15.53 -15.71
N GLU A 98 -12.25 16.71 -15.20
CA GLU A 98 -11.54 17.95 -15.55
C GLU A 98 -10.07 17.87 -15.10
N GLU A 99 -9.83 17.35 -13.88
CA GLU A 99 -8.49 17.12 -13.37
C GLU A 99 -7.74 16.08 -14.24
N ALA A 100 -8.43 15.00 -14.66
CA ALA A 100 -7.85 13.98 -15.53
C ALA A 100 -7.45 14.57 -16.89
N ASP A 101 -8.32 15.37 -17.50
CA ASP A 101 -8.03 16.01 -18.79
C ASP A 101 -6.87 17.03 -18.66
N ALA A 102 -6.76 17.75 -17.54
CA ALA A 102 -5.65 18.64 -17.27
C ALA A 102 -4.32 17.89 -17.12
N LEU A 103 -4.32 16.74 -16.45
CA LEU A 103 -3.15 15.86 -16.31
C LEU A 103 -2.74 15.25 -17.66
N ALA A 104 -3.72 14.77 -18.44
CA ALA A 104 -3.47 14.19 -19.76
C ALA A 104 -2.84 15.21 -20.73
N ARG A 105 -3.28 16.48 -20.70
CA ARG A 105 -2.64 17.56 -21.49
C ARG A 105 -1.17 17.80 -21.11
N ARG A 106 -0.78 17.46 -19.89
CA ARG A 106 0.60 17.53 -19.40
C ARG A 106 1.42 16.27 -19.68
N GLY A 107 0.83 15.26 -20.33
CA GLY A 107 1.47 13.96 -20.58
C GLY A 107 1.49 13.01 -19.38
N LEU A 108 0.83 13.36 -18.27
CA LEU A 108 0.76 12.56 -17.04
C LEU A 108 -0.41 11.57 -17.13
N PHE A 109 -0.30 10.63 -18.07
CA PHE A 109 -1.41 9.73 -18.43
C PHE A 109 -1.74 8.73 -17.32
N LEU A 110 -0.76 8.27 -16.56
CA LEU A 110 -0.98 7.34 -15.44
C LEU A 110 -1.80 8.00 -14.33
N GLU A 111 -1.45 9.22 -13.97
CA GLU A 111 -2.20 10.00 -12.98
C GLU A 111 -3.59 10.38 -13.50
N ALA A 112 -3.69 10.75 -14.78
CA ALA A 112 -4.96 11.02 -15.45
C ALA A 112 -5.88 9.79 -15.42
N ALA A 113 -5.38 8.60 -15.76
CA ALA A 113 -6.13 7.34 -15.68
C ALA A 113 -6.64 7.06 -14.27
N ARG A 114 -5.82 7.35 -13.24
CA ARG A 114 -6.23 7.23 -11.84
C ARG A 114 -7.39 8.17 -11.50
N ARG A 115 -7.41 9.39 -12.02
CA ARG A 115 -8.52 10.34 -11.82
C ARG A 115 -9.79 9.85 -12.50
N VAL A 116 -9.70 9.31 -13.72
CA VAL A 116 -10.87 8.72 -14.41
C VAL A 116 -11.39 7.49 -13.66
N GLN A 117 -10.51 6.64 -13.11
CA GLN A 117 -10.92 5.53 -12.24
C GLN A 117 -11.76 6.03 -11.06
N LEU A 118 -11.31 7.09 -10.37
CA LEU A 118 -12.07 7.67 -9.25
C LEU A 118 -13.42 8.22 -9.71
N ALA A 119 -13.50 8.85 -10.90
CA ALA A 119 -14.76 9.29 -11.50
C ALA A 119 -15.70 8.11 -11.77
N ALA A 120 -15.17 7.00 -12.31
CA ALA A 120 -15.97 5.80 -12.58
C ALA A 120 -16.50 5.16 -11.29
N LEU A 121 -15.68 5.09 -10.24
CA LEU A 121 -16.12 4.59 -8.93
C LEU A 121 -17.16 5.49 -8.28
N ASP A 122 -17.01 6.82 -8.38
CA ASP A 122 -17.99 7.79 -7.87
C ASP A 122 -19.34 7.63 -8.59
N LEU A 123 -19.32 7.40 -9.91
CA LEU A 123 -20.52 7.13 -10.69
C LEU A 123 -21.25 5.87 -10.20
N LEU A 124 -20.51 4.76 -9.97
CA LEU A 124 -21.07 3.50 -9.45
C LEU A 124 -21.64 3.66 -8.03
N LEU A 125 -20.98 4.43 -7.18
CA LEU A 125 -21.46 4.72 -5.83
C LEU A 125 -22.75 5.54 -5.85
N ARG A 126 -22.85 6.57 -6.69
CA ARG A 126 -24.08 7.38 -6.87
C ARG A 126 -25.22 6.58 -7.43
N ALA A 127 -24.96 5.68 -8.37
CA ALA A 127 -25.94 4.77 -8.91
C ALA A 127 -26.35 3.64 -7.95
N ARG A 128 -25.72 3.58 -6.73
CA ARG A 128 -25.93 2.52 -5.73
C ARG A 128 -25.66 1.10 -6.24
N VAL A 129 -24.90 0.97 -7.32
CA VAL A 129 -24.46 -0.32 -7.87
C VAL A 129 -23.30 -0.88 -7.06
N LEU A 130 -22.55 -0.01 -6.39
CA LEU A 130 -21.41 -0.36 -5.57
C LEU A 130 -21.50 0.34 -4.21
N GLU A 131 -21.23 -0.42 -3.15
CA GLU A 131 -21.08 0.13 -1.79
C GLU A 131 -19.63 -0.04 -1.35
N LEU A 132 -18.95 1.05 -1.04
CA LEU A 132 -17.57 1.04 -0.58
C LEU A 132 -17.43 1.80 0.74
N GLY A 133 -16.77 1.18 1.70
CA GLY A 133 -16.29 1.85 2.90
C GLY A 133 -15.07 2.72 2.59
N ARG A 134 -14.87 3.78 3.34
CA ARG A 134 -13.77 4.75 3.15
C ARG A 134 -12.37 4.12 3.19
N SER A 135 -12.22 2.98 3.84
CA SER A 135 -10.96 2.25 4.04
C SER A 135 -10.96 0.85 3.41
N ASP A 136 -11.90 0.57 2.51
CA ASP A 136 -11.95 -0.76 1.88
C ASP A 136 -10.69 -1.00 1.02
N PRO A 137 -9.97 -2.12 1.22
CA PRO A 137 -8.82 -2.46 0.41
C PRO A 137 -9.23 -2.84 -1.02
N ASN A 138 -8.34 -2.68 -1.98
CA ASN A 138 -8.58 -3.00 -3.39
C ASN A 138 -9.10 -4.44 -3.62
N ARG A 139 -8.72 -5.39 -2.75
CA ARG A 139 -9.24 -6.76 -2.82
C ARG A 139 -10.76 -6.81 -2.56
N THR A 140 -11.25 -6.02 -1.62
CA THR A 140 -12.69 -5.89 -1.34
C THR A 140 -13.42 -5.23 -2.50
N LEU A 141 -12.83 -4.17 -3.07
CA LEU A 141 -13.35 -3.51 -4.28
C LEU A 141 -13.54 -4.51 -5.42
N ARG A 142 -12.52 -5.31 -5.74
CA ARG A 142 -12.60 -6.32 -6.81
C ARG A 142 -13.68 -7.37 -6.56
N ARG A 143 -13.84 -7.82 -5.32
CA ARG A 143 -14.89 -8.79 -4.97
C ARG A 143 -16.26 -8.18 -5.20
N ARG A 144 -16.50 -6.97 -4.67
CA ARG A 144 -17.80 -6.29 -4.84
C ARG A 144 -18.11 -5.96 -6.28
N LEU A 145 -17.11 -5.60 -7.10
CA LEU A 145 -17.29 -5.38 -8.52
C LEU A 145 -17.68 -6.64 -9.28
N ARG A 146 -17.17 -7.82 -8.89
CA ARG A 146 -17.60 -9.08 -9.47
C ARG A 146 -19.07 -9.39 -9.21
N ASP A 147 -19.56 -8.98 -8.05
CA ASP A 147 -20.93 -9.23 -7.59
C ASP A 147 -21.87 -8.06 -7.97
N ALA A 148 -21.34 -6.98 -8.56
CA ALA A 148 -22.12 -5.80 -8.92
C ALA A 148 -23.09 -6.05 -10.07
N ALA A 149 -24.27 -5.40 -10.01
CA ALA A 149 -25.29 -5.46 -11.04
C ALA A 149 -24.91 -4.58 -12.25
N LEU A 150 -23.84 -4.98 -12.95
CA LEU A 150 -23.33 -4.37 -14.19
C LEU A 150 -23.40 -5.37 -15.33
N PRO A 151 -23.58 -4.90 -16.58
CA PRO A 151 -23.41 -5.75 -17.74
C PRO A 151 -22.01 -6.38 -17.73
N GLU A 152 -21.93 -7.61 -18.23
CA GLU A 152 -20.72 -8.41 -18.13
C GLU A 152 -19.50 -7.77 -18.82
N ALA A 153 -19.73 -7.11 -19.96
CA ALA A 153 -18.69 -6.44 -20.72
C ALA A 153 -18.05 -5.27 -19.89
N GLU A 154 -18.88 -4.39 -19.32
CA GLU A 154 -18.43 -3.25 -18.52
C GLU A 154 -17.75 -3.71 -17.22
N ARG A 155 -18.29 -4.76 -16.60
CA ARG A 155 -17.71 -5.37 -15.39
C ARG A 155 -16.33 -5.98 -15.68
N GLY A 156 -16.20 -6.73 -16.78
CA GLY A 156 -14.95 -7.32 -17.22
C GLY A 156 -13.88 -6.27 -17.53
N ASP A 157 -14.26 -5.25 -18.32
CA ASP A 157 -13.37 -4.13 -18.67
C ASP A 157 -12.91 -3.36 -17.43
N LEU A 158 -13.83 -3.13 -16.49
CA LEU A 158 -13.50 -2.39 -15.24
C LEU A 158 -12.47 -3.15 -14.41
N LEU A 159 -12.63 -4.46 -14.22
CA LEU A 159 -11.69 -5.29 -13.49
C LEU A 159 -10.32 -5.34 -14.19
N ALA A 160 -10.31 -5.54 -15.51
CA ALA A 160 -9.08 -5.57 -16.30
C ALA A 160 -8.31 -4.24 -16.24
N LEU A 161 -9.02 -3.11 -16.33
CA LEU A 161 -8.41 -1.79 -16.24
C LEU A 161 -7.90 -1.46 -14.85
N ILE A 162 -8.56 -1.92 -13.78
CA ILE A 162 -8.05 -1.79 -12.41
C ILE A 162 -6.74 -2.56 -12.27
N ASP A 163 -6.66 -3.79 -12.75
CA ASP A 163 -5.46 -4.62 -12.68
C ASP A 163 -4.32 -4.00 -13.49
N TRP A 164 -4.61 -3.51 -14.71
CA TRP A 164 -3.62 -2.83 -15.54
C TRP A 164 -3.09 -1.55 -14.88
N LEU A 165 -3.97 -0.70 -14.34
CA LEU A 165 -3.57 0.51 -13.63
C LEU A 165 -2.71 0.21 -12.41
N GLU A 166 -3.06 -0.81 -11.60
CA GLU A 166 -2.25 -1.22 -10.46
C GLU A 166 -0.87 -1.71 -10.89
N GLN A 167 -0.81 -2.53 -11.94
CA GLN A 167 0.47 -3.02 -12.47
C GLN A 167 1.37 -1.85 -12.87
N ARG A 168 0.83 -0.86 -13.60
CA ARG A 168 1.60 0.31 -14.02
C ARG A 168 1.96 1.21 -12.83
N TRP A 169 1.05 1.41 -11.90
CA TRP A 169 1.28 2.27 -10.75
C TRP A 169 2.39 1.77 -9.83
N PHE A 170 2.45 0.45 -9.59
CA PHE A 170 3.36 -0.12 -8.60
C PHE A 170 4.63 -0.75 -9.19
N ARG A 171 4.62 -1.16 -10.46
CA ARG A 171 5.73 -1.90 -11.06
C ARG A 171 6.49 -1.13 -12.13
N ASP A 172 5.82 -0.48 -13.03
CA ASP A 172 6.44 -0.01 -14.26
C ASP A 172 6.37 1.53 -14.44
N ARG A 173 5.45 2.20 -13.82
CA ARG A 173 5.24 3.66 -13.89
C ARG A 173 5.37 4.25 -15.31
N SER A 174 5.01 3.46 -16.34
CA SER A 174 5.03 3.94 -17.72
C SER A 174 3.82 4.83 -17.99
N GLU A 175 4.06 5.95 -18.67
CA GLU A 175 3.03 6.90 -19.08
C GLU A 175 2.40 6.44 -20.39
N GLU A 176 1.37 5.59 -20.28
CA GLU A 176 0.66 5.04 -21.44
C GLU A 176 -0.65 5.79 -21.68
N ARG A 177 -0.68 6.53 -22.78
CA ARG A 177 -1.89 7.23 -23.23
C ARG A 177 -3.07 6.27 -23.44
N GLU A 178 -2.80 5.05 -23.95
CA GLU A 178 -3.82 4.04 -24.18
C GLU A 178 -4.59 3.68 -22.90
N LEU A 179 -3.92 3.58 -21.75
CA LEU A 179 -4.55 3.31 -20.46
C LEU A 179 -5.56 4.42 -20.10
N TYR A 180 -5.18 5.69 -20.28
CA TYR A 180 -6.07 6.81 -20.06
C TYR A 180 -7.27 6.80 -21.02
N ASP A 181 -7.04 6.59 -22.31
CA ASP A 181 -8.09 6.58 -23.34
C ASP A 181 -9.10 5.45 -23.07
N ARG A 182 -8.65 4.28 -22.66
CA ARG A 182 -9.53 3.15 -22.30
C ARG A 182 -10.36 3.46 -21.04
N TRP A 183 -9.78 4.05 -20.01
CA TRP A 183 -10.53 4.50 -18.85
C TRP A 183 -11.58 5.55 -19.18
N ARG A 184 -11.28 6.49 -20.07
CA ARG A 184 -12.24 7.52 -20.54
C ARG A 184 -13.41 6.87 -21.29
N SER A 185 -13.12 5.93 -22.19
CA SER A 185 -14.13 5.18 -22.93
C SER A 185 -15.03 4.38 -21.98
N LEU A 186 -14.46 3.65 -21.04
CA LEU A 186 -15.23 2.90 -20.05
C LEU A 186 -16.13 3.79 -19.21
N HIS A 187 -15.61 4.92 -18.71
CA HIS A 187 -16.41 5.88 -17.94
C HIS A 187 -17.62 6.39 -18.73
N ALA A 188 -17.45 6.70 -20.04
CA ALA A 188 -18.55 7.16 -20.89
C ALA A 188 -19.63 6.07 -21.06
N ARG A 189 -19.23 4.79 -21.27
CA ARG A 189 -20.16 3.65 -21.35
C ARG A 189 -20.90 3.43 -20.04
N LEU A 190 -20.19 3.46 -18.90
CA LEU A 190 -20.83 3.35 -17.58
C LEU A 190 -21.87 4.46 -17.37
N GLY A 191 -21.55 5.69 -17.77
CA GLY A 191 -22.49 6.81 -17.72
C GLY A 191 -23.74 6.62 -18.57
N ALA A 192 -23.63 5.93 -19.71
CA ALA A 192 -24.77 5.60 -20.55
C ALA A 192 -25.65 4.48 -19.95
N VAL A 193 -25.02 3.44 -19.37
CA VAL A 193 -25.71 2.29 -18.76
C VAL A 193 -26.41 2.67 -17.44
N LEU A 194 -25.81 3.56 -16.65
CA LEU A 194 -26.28 3.92 -15.32
C LEU A 194 -27.22 5.14 -15.27
N LYS A 195 -27.51 5.75 -16.44
CA LYS A 195 -28.55 6.79 -16.49
C LYS A 195 -29.90 6.14 -16.20
N PRO A 196 -30.65 6.63 -15.18
CA PRO A 196 -32.05 6.22 -15.05
C PRO A 196 -32.81 6.63 -16.32
N ALA A 197 -33.61 5.71 -16.83
CA ALA A 197 -34.51 5.96 -17.97
C ALA A 197 -35.56 7.03 -17.60
#